data_85cdcc958305cf778231fd0b2a40fea3
#
_entry.id   85cdcc958305cf778231fd0b2a40fea3
#
_cell.length_a   1.000
_cell.length_b   1.000
_cell.length_c   1.000
_cell.angle_alpha   90.00
_cell.angle_beta   90.00
_cell.angle_gamma   90.00
#
_symmetry.space_group_name_H-M   'P 1'
#
loop_
_entity.id
_entity.type
_entity.pdbx_description
1 polymer ?
#
loop_
_entity_poly.entity_id
_entity_poly.type
_entity_poly.pdbx_seq_one_letter_code
_entity_poly.pdbx_strand_id
1 'polypeptide(L)'
;MKQMKRKLTALAAALALCAGLVAPGFGARTYETVWLERDATLEEAGYVTDPLTAVNHGGKWGYVDREGRMVVAAQYEYALEYAQGLAAVSKGGKSGYIDAAGKTVVALEYEDAASFSEGLAAVSRDGKYGFIDKSGTMVIPARYEYVYAFSGGYAMVSVDKKWGYIDREGNEVAAAQYDGSYNFTPEGLALVHKDGKWGYIDREGKEVIALEYERGLSFSEGLAAVKKDGLWGVVDRNGREAAPFVYETVGAFSEGLARMSRDGKWGYLDKNGKEAVAARYEAAGSFSQGLAAVKENGRWGYVDRSGRLAVPAKYTSAGSFSEGLAAVRAGEKYGYIDKSGKEVVRPAYEAAHAFHEGLAAVEKDGKWGFIGKDGTVAAALEYDLVTDMRGSAAIVRRNGQYGILRVKTGSFTDVPAGSDYAQAVEWAVGKGITEGTSPSTFSPDRKCTTAEILMFLWRAMGEPEPAGSVGFADVAEQAYYYKAALWAKEQGLTAGERLNPDGPCTRGSAVTYLWKLAGSPRAQGGGFTDVPGGSAYAQAVAWAVSREITKGTSGNTFSPESTCTRGQIVTFLYRDMK
;
A
#
# COMPACT_ATOMS: atom_id res chain seq x y z
N MET A 1 28.30 54.01 17.18
CA MET A 1 28.65 52.61 16.90
C MET A 1 28.33 51.62 18.04
N LYS A 2 28.38 51.97 19.33
CA LYS A 2 28.02 51.06 20.44
C LYS A 2 26.51 50.79 20.62
N GLN A 3 25.64 51.72 20.21
CA GLN A 3 24.17 51.52 20.30
C GLN A 3 23.60 50.67 19.16
N MET A 4 24.28 50.62 18.00
CA MET A 4 23.84 49.83 16.86
C MET A 4 24.18 48.33 17.02
N LYS A 5 25.29 48.01 17.74
CA LYS A 5 25.65 46.62 18.09
C LYS A 5 24.72 46.02 19.15
N ARG A 6 24.12 46.80 20.05
CA ARG A 6 23.15 46.31 21.04
C ARG A 6 21.77 46.02 20.44
N LYS A 7 21.37 46.70 19.35
CA LYS A 7 20.11 46.42 18.65
C LYS A 7 20.20 45.18 17.74
N LEU A 8 21.37 44.90 17.16
CA LEU A 8 21.59 43.68 16.39
C LEU A 8 21.68 42.40 17.23
N THR A 9 22.22 42.50 18.48
CA THR A 9 22.23 41.36 19.42
C THR A 9 20.86 41.10 20.04
N ALA A 10 20.01 42.11 20.19
CA ALA A 10 18.64 41.95 20.67
C ALA A 10 17.71 41.39 19.58
N LEU A 11 17.96 41.68 18.29
CA LEU A 11 17.20 41.12 17.17
C LEU A 11 17.58 39.65 16.88
N ALA A 12 18.84 39.27 17.10
CA ALA A 12 19.26 37.86 17.01
C ALA A 12 18.76 37.01 18.19
N ALA A 13 18.60 37.60 19.39
CA ALA A 13 17.98 36.90 20.54
C ALA A 13 16.45 36.81 20.44
N ALA A 14 15.77 37.75 19.78
CA ALA A 14 14.31 37.71 19.58
C ALA A 14 13.92 36.74 18.45
N LEU A 15 14.78 36.49 17.46
CA LEU A 15 14.61 35.46 16.43
C LEU A 15 14.90 34.05 16.95
N ALA A 16 15.64 33.91 18.06
CA ALA A 16 15.90 32.63 18.70
C ALA A 16 14.80 32.22 19.72
N LEU A 17 13.88 33.14 20.10
CA LEU A 17 12.79 32.87 21.06
C LEU A 17 11.42 32.64 20.39
N CYS A 18 11.29 32.76 19.07
CA CYS A 18 10.12 32.32 18.31
C CYS A 18 10.30 30.93 17.68
N ALA A 19 11.43 30.23 17.93
CA ALA A 19 11.64 28.81 17.67
C ALA A 19 11.25 27.99 18.92
N GLY A 20 10.12 28.29 19.50
CA GLY A 20 9.63 27.63 20.68
C GLY A 20 8.47 26.72 20.38
N LEU A 21 8.65 25.43 20.69
CA LEU A 21 7.72 24.32 20.63
C LEU A 21 7.52 23.68 19.26
N VAL A 22 8.60 23.34 18.60
CA VAL A 22 8.66 22.11 17.81
C VAL A 22 8.60 20.98 18.85
N ALA A 23 7.55 20.12 18.79
CA ALA A 23 7.58 18.83 19.44
C ALA A 23 8.94 18.19 19.19
N PRO A 24 9.53 17.40 20.11
CA PRO A 24 10.88 16.86 19.94
C PRO A 24 10.95 16.21 18.56
N GLY A 25 11.69 16.83 17.65
CA GLY A 25 11.81 16.40 16.28
C GLY A 25 12.41 15.01 16.30
N PHE A 26 11.63 14.06 15.88
CA PHE A 26 12.12 12.73 15.56
C PHE A 26 13.20 12.91 14.48
N GLY A 27 14.32 12.20 14.60
CA GLY A 27 15.45 12.36 13.69
C GLY A 27 15.05 12.21 12.23
N ALA A 28 15.46 13.14 11.39
CA ALA A 28 15.19 13.09 9.95
C ALA A 28 15.76 11.78 9.39
N ARG A 29 14.95 11.03 8.62
CA ARG A 29 15.44 9.86 7.88
C ARG A 29 16.57 10.30 6.96
N THR A 30 17.66 9.56 6.97
CA THR A 30 18.73 9.74 5.99
C THR A 30 18.59 8.69 4.90
N TYR A 31 18.84 9.10 3.67
CA TYR A 31 18.76 8.23 2.50
C TYR A 31 20.16 8.11 1.89
N GLU A 32 20.43 6.95 1.32
CA GLU A 32 21.65 6.70 0.57
C GLU A 32 21.32 5.98 -0.74
N THR A 33 22.15 6.21 -1.77
CA THR A 33 22.06 5.46 -3.02
C THR A 33 23.14 4.41 -3.06
N VAL A 34 22.74 3.18 -3.19
CA VAL A 34 23.62 2.07 -3.51
C VAL A 34 23.68 1.93 -5.02
N TRP A 35 24.83 2.23 -5.61
CA TRP A 35 25.03 2.14 -7.06
C TRP A 35 25.35 0.71 -7.46
N LEU A 36 24.63 0.22 -8.49
CA LEU A 36 24.89 -1.07 -9.11
C LEU A 36 26.09 -1.00 -10.05
N GLU A 37 26.55 -2.13 -10.55
CA GLU A 37 27.57 -2.17 -11.59
C GLU A 37 27.09 -1.40 -12.84
N ARG A 38 28.04 -0.82 -13.61
CA ARG A 38 27.69 0.15 -14.66
C ARG A 38 26.85 -0.40 -15.80
N ASP A 39 26.94 -1.69 -16.09
CA ASP A 39 26.20 -2.41 -17.10
C ASP A 39 24.95 -3.13 -16.55
N ALA A 40 24.68 -3.01 -15.25
CA ALA A 40 23.45 -3.50 -14.64
C ALA A 40 22.29 -2.56 -14.92
N THR A 41 21.14 -3.12 -15.29
CA THR A 41 19.89 -2.39 -15.54
C THR A 41 18.74 -2.90 -14.68
N LEU A 42 17.83 -1.99 -14.34
CA LEU A 42 16.62 -2.25 -13.54
C LEU A 42 15.33 -1.86 -14.30
N GLU A 43 15.42 -1.59 -15.61
CA GLU A 43 14.30 -0.99 -16.36
C GLU A 43 13.03 -1.82 -16.35
N GLU A 44 13.14 -3.15 -16.34
CA GLU A 44 11.97 -4.04 -16.31
C GLU A 44 11.50 -4.36 -14.87
N ALA A 45 12.34 -4.10 -13.84
CA ALA A 45 11.98 -4.37 -12.47
C ALA A 45 10.88 -3.44 -11.91
N GLY A 46 10.72 -2.24 -12.48
CA GLY A 46 9.68 -1.26 -12.08
C GLY A 46 9.83 -0.75 -10.64
N TYR A 47 10.17 -1.61 -9.69
CA TYR A 47 10.31 -1.30 -8.26
C TYR A 47 11.39 -2.14 -7.59
N VAL A 48 11.91 -1.67 -6.46
CA VAL A 48 12.69 -2.50 -5.54
C VAL A 48 11.76 -3.47 -4.82
N THR A 49 12.06 -4.76 -4.89
CA THR A 49 11.23 -5.82 -4.31
C THR A 49 11.92 -6.56 -3.17
N ASP A 50 11.13 -7.15 -2.28
CA ASP A 50 11.59 -8.01 -1.20
C ASP A 50 11.37 -9.49 -1.56
N PRO A 51 12.30 -10.38 -1.20
CA PRO A 51 13.58 -10.14 -0.51
C PRO A 51 14.71 -9.64 -1.42
N LEU A 52 14.58 -9.80 -2.75
CA LEU A 52 15.59 -9.45 -3.73
C LEU A 52 14.95 -8.79 -4.96
N THR A 53 15.70 -7.91 -5.60
CA THR A 53 15.28 -7.20 -6.83
C THR A 53 15.96 -7.83 -8.03
N ALA A 54 15.18 -8.14 -9.07
CA ALA A 54 15.70 -8.63 -10.34
C ALA A 54 16.55 -7.56 -11.03
N VAL A 55 17.72 -7.95 -11.52
CA VAL A 55 18.65 -7.06 -12.23
C VAL A 55 19.17 -7.77 -13.48
N ASN A 56 19.18 -7.03 -14.60
CA ASN A 56 19.83 -7.50 -15.82
C ASN A 56 21.27 -7.01 -15.85
N HIS A 57 22.21 -7.92 -16.00
CA HIS A 57 23.63 -7.66 -16.12
C HIS A 57 24.20 -8.41 -17.32
N GLY A 58 24.71 -7.67 -18.28
CA GLY A 58 25.25 -8.28 -19.51
C GLY A 58 24.25 -9.10 -20.33
N GLY A 59 22.97 -8.72 -20.33
CA GLY A 59 21.88 -9.42 -21.05
C GLY A 59 21.38 -10.69 -20.36
N LYS A 60 21.78 -10.94 -19.11
CA LYS A 60 21.27 -12.03 -18.26
C LYS A 60 20.70 -11.48 -16.98
N TRP A 61 19.66 -12.13 -16.46
CA TRP A 61 19.01 -11.77 -15.22
C TRP A 61 19.62 -12.49 -14.03
N GLY A 62 19.75 -11.77 -12.93
CA GLY A 62 20.09 -12.24 -11.60
C GLY A 62 19.35 -11.43 -10.57
N TYR A 63 19.76 -11.48 -9.31
CA TYR A 63 19.08 -10.75 -8.24
C TYR A 63 20.07 -10.09 -7.29
N VAL A 64 19.76 -8.86 -6.91
CA VAL A 64 20.50 -8.10 -5.90
C VAL A 64 19.67 -7.92 -4.63
N ASP A 65 20.35 -7.85 -3.49
CA ASP A 65 19.74 -7.41 -2.24
C ASP A 65 19.59 -5.88 -2.19
N ARG A 66 19.05 -5.37 -1.11
CA ARG A 66 18.92 -3.92 -0.89
C ARG A 66 20.27 -3.20 -0.71
N GLU A 67 21.32 -3.96 -0.44
CA GLU A 67 22.71 -3.49 -0.40
C GLU A 67 23.37 -3.47 -1.78
N GLY A 68 22.61 -3.78 -2.85
CA GLY A 68 23.10 -3.84 -4.22
C GLY A 68 24.05 -5.01 -4.48
N ARG A 69 24.19 -5.94 -3.54
CA ARG A 69 25.06 -7.10 -3.69
C ARG A 69 24.34 -8.15 -4.52
N MET A 70 25.02 -8.71 -5.52
CA MET A 70 24.54 -9.81 -6.31
C MET A 70 24.43 -11.07 -5.44
N VAL A 71 23.20 -11.44 -5.07
CA VAL A 71 22.90 -12.66 -4.28
C VAL A 71 22.73 -13.85 -5.20
N VAL A 72 22.02 -13.65 -6.32
CA VAL A 72 21.85 -14.66 -7.36
C VAL A 72 22.53 -14.15 -8.62
N ALA A 73 23.60 -14.85 -9.04
CA ALA A 73 24.38 -14.46 -10.21
C ALA A 73 23.52 -14.30 -11.47
N ALA A 74 23.83 -13.31 -12.30
CA ALA A 74 23.18 -13.08 -13.57
C ALA A 74 23.46 -14.22 -14.55
N GLN A 75 22.48 -15.08 -14.75
CA GLN A 75 22.60 -16.29 -15.58
C GLN A 75 21.31 -16.68 -16.29
N TYR A 76 20.17 -16.07 -15.94
CA TYR A 76 18.87 -16.40 -16.48
C TYR A 76 18.55 -15.57 -17.71
N GLU A 77 17.76 -16.12 -18.62
CA GLU A 77 17.27 -15.43 -19.82
C GLU A 77 16.13 -14.50 -19.48
N TYR A 78 15.35 -14.88 -18.46
CA TYR A 78 14.24 -14.11 -17.91
C TYR A 78 14.14 -14.36 -16.41
N ALA A 79 13.65 -13.37 -15.66
CA ALA A 79 13.45 -13.46 -14.21
C ALA A 79 12.30 -12.55 -13.80
N LEU A 80 11.37 -13.07 -13.01
CA LEU A 80 10.29 -12.31 -12.39
C LEU A 80 10.66 -11.91 -10.97
N GLU A 81 9.92 -10.95 -10.44
CA GLU A 81 10.01 -10.56 -9.05
C GLU A 81 9.64 -11.71 -8.11
N TYR A 82 10.22 -11.70 -6.91
CA TYR A 82 9.84 -12.66 -5.87
C TYR A 82 8.37 -12.48 -5.47
N ALA A 83 7.65 -13.57 -5.46
CA ALA A 83 6.28 -13.63 -4.97
C ALA A 83 6.13 -14.83 -4.04
N GLN A 84 5.67 -14.55 -2.82
CA GLN A 84 5.47 -15.58 -1.80
C GLN A 84 6.73 -16.45 -1.51
N GLY A 85 7.93 -15.84 -1.64
CA GLY A 85 9.21 -16.44 -1.31
C GLY A 85 9.91 -17.17 -2.44
N LEU A 86 9.31 -17.23 -3.63
CA LEU A 86 9.89 -17.85 -4.83
C LEU A 86 9.88 -16.87 -6.01
N ALA A 87 10.86 -16.99 -6.90
CA ALA A 87 10.93 -16.24 -8.14
C ALA A 87 10.95 -17.18 -9.33
N ALA A 88 10.12 -16.88 -10.34
CA ALA A 88 10.17 -17.59 -11.61
C ALA A 88 11.37 -17.12 -12.42
N VAL A 89 12.15 -18.07 -12.95
CA VAL A 89 13.32 -17.81 -13.79
C VAL A 89 13.34 -18.74 -14.98
N SER A 90 13.96 -18.30 -16.10
CA SER A 90 14.14 -19.15 -17.26
C SER A 90 15.61 -19.26 -17.68
N LYS A 91 16.01 -20.45 -18.14
CA LYS A 91 17.34 -20.73 -18.66
C LYS A 91 17.27 -21.88 -19.67
N GLY A 92 17.93 -21.73 -20.81
CA GLY A 92 17.86 -22.73 -21.89
C GLY A 92 16.46 -22.92 -22.46
N GLY A 93 15.64 -21.86 -22.47
CA GLY A 93 14.25 -21.89 -22.93
C GLY A 93 13.30 -22.65 -22.01
N LYS A 94 13.71 -22.96 -20.76
CA LYS A 94 12.88 -23.61 -19.76
C LYS A 94 12.77 -22.77 -18.50
N SER A 95 11.59 -22.77 -17.89
CA SER A 95 11.21 -21.99 -16.72
C SER A 95 11.01 -22.90 -15.50
N GLY A 96 11.30 -22.35 -14.33
CA GLY A 96 11.12 -22.98 -13.02
C GLY A 96 11.25 -21.94 -11.93
N TYR A 97 11.49 -22.38 -10.69
CA TYR A 97 11.50 -21.45 -9.55
C TYR A 97 12.72 -21.64 -8.67
N ILE A 98 13.20 -20.49 -8.16
CA ILE A 98 14.29 -20.42 -7.18
C ILE A 98 13.83 -19.74 -5.89
N ASP A 99 14.48 -20.10 -4.78
CA ASP A 99 14.35 -19.38 -3.50
C ASP A 99 15.30 -18.15 -3.42
N ALA A 100 15.22 -17.40 -2.33
CA ALA A 100 16.03 -16.21 -2.11
C ALA A 100 17.54 -16.48 -1.96
N ALA A 101 17.97 -17.74 -1.81
CA ALA A 101 19.37 -18.14 -1.87
C ALA A 101 19.81 -18.52 -3.30
N GLY A 102 18.93 -18.44 -4.28
CA GLY A 102 19.17 -18.84 -5.66
C GLY A 102 19.13 -20.36 -5.88
N LYS A 103 18.67 -21.11 -4.88
CA LYS A 103 18.53 -22.57 -5.00
C LYS A 103 17.25 -22.88 -5.81
N THR A 104 17.38 -23.76 -6.80
CA THR A 104 16.23 -24.27 -7.54
C THR A 104 15.31 -25.07 -6.62
N VAL A 105 14.09 -24.62 -6.46
CA VAL A 105 13.01 -25.28 -5.70
C VAL A 105 12.13 -26.09 -6.64
N VAL A 106 11.78 -25.51 -7.79
CA VAL A 106 11.06 -26.20 -8.85
C VAL A 106 11.95 -26.25 -10.09
N ALA A 107 12.16 -27.45 -10.61
CA ALA A 107 13.04 -27.67 -11.77
C ALA A 107 12.66 -26.79 -12.97
N LEU A 108 13.66 -26.34 -13.73
CA LEU A 108 13.44 -25.58 -14.97
C LEU A 108 13.04 -26.56 -16.09
N GLU A 109 11.76 -26.90 -16.15
CA GLU A 109 11.21 -27.87 -17.11
C GLU A 109 9.98 -27.34 -17.88
N TYR A 110 9.38 -26.27 -17.41
CA TYR A 110 8.20 -25.65 -18.01
C TYR A 110 8.58 -24.74 -19.20
N GLU A 111 7.64 -24.53 -20.12
CA GLU A 111 7.82 -23.59 -21.23
C GLU A 111 7.68 -22.15 -20.74
N ASP A 112 6.76 -21.92 -19.79
CA ASP A 112 6.51 -20.64 -19.15
C ASP A 112 6.15 -20.85 -17.68
N ALA A 113 6.42 -19.83 -16.84
CA ALA A 113 6.13 -19.86 -15.41
C ALA A 113 5.81 -18.44 -14.91
N ALA A 114 4.64 -18.27 -14.28
CA ALA A 114 4.19 -17.01 -13.70
C ALA A 114 4.54 -16.92 -12.22
N SER A 115 4.43 -15.72 -11.65
CA SER A 115 4.61 -15.52 -10.21
C SER A 115 3.56 -16.25 -9.38
N PHE A 116 3.93 -16.70 -8.19
CA PHE A 116 3.00 -17.30 -7.23
C PHE A 116 1.97 -16.29 -6.74
N SER A 117 0.71 -16.71 -6.71
CA SER A 117 -0.40 -15.98 -6.10
C SER A 117 -1.27 -16.96 -5.33
N GLU A 118 -1.60 -16.64 -4.08
CA GLU A 118 -2.43 -17.48 -3.21
C GLU A 118 -1.94 -18.95 -3.10
N GLY A 119 -0.61 -19.15 -3.16
CA GLY A 119 0.02 -20.46 -3.00
C GLY A 119 0.12 -21.29 -4.27
N LEU A 120 -0.41 -20.81 -5.40
CA LEU A 120 -0.36 -21.48 -6.70
C LEU A 120 0.31 -20.58 -7.75
N ALA A 121 0.97 -21.20 -8.72
CA ALA A 121 1.56 -20.51 -9.86
C ALA A 121 1.18 -21.19 -11.17
N ALA A 122 0.85 -20.38 -12.17
CA ALA A 122 0.60 -20.87 -13.52
C ALA A 122 1.91 -21.31 -14.18
N VAL A 123 1.90 -22.49 -14.78
CA VAL A 123 3.01 -23.00 -15.59
C VAL A 123 2.48 -23.60 -16.88
N SER A 124 3.28 -23.55 -17.96
CA SER A 124 2.87 -24.16 -19.22
C SER A 124 3.71 -25.41 -19.55
N ARG A 125 3.04 -26.41 -20.10
CA ARG A 125 3.61 -27.66 -20.63
C ARG A 125 2.83 -28.05 -21.89
N ASP A 126 3.52 -28.37 -22.95
CA ASP A 126 2.93 -28.74 -24.25
C ASP A 126 1.93 -27.68 -24.76
N GLY A 127 2.27 -26.38 -24.59
CA GLY A 127 1.46 -25.25 -25.02
C GLY A 127 0.16 -25.04 -24.22
N LYS A 128 -0.01 -25.72 -23.08
CA LYS A 128 -1.18 -25.55 -22.19
C LYS A 128 -0.75 -25.17 -20.79
N TYR A 129 -1.57 -24.33 -20.16
CA TYR A 129 -1.36 -23.88 -18.78
C TYR A 129 -2.10 -24.75 -17.77
N GLY A 130 -1.45 -24.97 -16.65
CA GLY A 130 -1.99 -25.55 -15.41
C GLY A 130 -1.41 -24.81 -14.22
N PHE A 131 -1.61 -25.33 -13.03
CA PHE A 131 -1.11 -24.69 -11.81
C PHE A 131 -0.36 -25.68 -10.93
N ILE A 132 0.75 -25.21 -10.37
CA ILE A 132 1.57 -25.94 -9.40
C ILE A 132 1.53 -25.26 -8.03
N ASP A 133 1.76 -26.03 -6.99
CA ASP A 133 2.06 -25.53 -5.66
C ASP A 133 3.56 -25.15 -5.50
N LYS A 134 3.93 -24.62 -4.35
CA LYS A 134 5.30 -24.19 -4.06
C LYS A 134 6.32 -25.34 -4.03
N SER A 135 5.88 -26.59 -3.94
CA SER A 135 6.74 -27.77 -4.02
C SER A 135 7.03 -28.20 -5.47
N GLY A 136 6.32 -27.63 -6.44
CA GLY A 136 6.34 -28.01 -7.85
C GLY A 136 5.34 -29.11 -8.20
N THR A 137 4.45 -29.48 -7.23
CA THR A 137 3.41 -30.46 -7.50
C THR A 137 2.32 -29.85 -8.37
N MET A 138 1.96 -30.50 -9.48
CA MET A 138 0.86 -30.09 -10.35
C MET A 138 -0.47 -30.31 -9.61
N VAL A 139 -1.08 -29.21 -9.16
CA VAL A 139 -2.39 -29.20 -8.49
C VAL A 139 -3.51 -29.21 -9.51
N ILE A 140 -3.37 -28.41 -10.56
CA ILE A 140 -4.34 -28.31 -11.65
C ILE A 140 -3.65 -28.66 -12.96
N PRO A 141 -4.06 -29.76 -13.63
CA PRO A 141 -3.40 -30.24 -14.84
C PRO A 141 -3.35 -29.17 -15.95
N ALA A 142 -2.26 -29.19 -16.73
CA ALA A 142 -2.08 -28.32 -17.88
C ALA A 142 -3.07 -28.69 -18.99
N ARG A 143 -4.09 -27.86 -19.19
CA ARG A 143 -5.17 -28.05 -20.18
C ARG A 143 -5.74 -26.74 -20.75
N TYR A 144 -5.40 -25.59 -20.17
CA TYR A 144 -5.95 -24.30 -20.54
C TYR A 144 -5.06 -23.59 -21.58
N GLU A 145 -5.68 -22.80 -22.47
CA GLU A 145 -4.95 -22.01 -23.47
C GLU A 145 -4.28 -20.80 -22.84
N TYR A 146 -4.98 -20.14 -21.92
CA TYR A 146 -4.51 -19.00 -21.15
C TYR A 146 -5.09 -19.08 -19.74
N VAL A 147 -4.39 -18.51 -18.79
CA VAL A 147 -4.85 -18.40 -17.41
C VAL A 147 -4.41 -17.07 -16.80
N TYR A 148 -5.15 -16.59 -15.83
CA TYR A 148 -4.69 -15.53 -14.94
C TYR A 148 -4.35 -16.10 -13.55
N ALA A 149 -3.55 -15.37 -12.79
CA ALA A 149 -3.21 -15.76 -11.43
C ALA A 149 -4.45 -15.85 -10.54
N PHE A 150 -4.40 -16.70 -9.51
CA PHE A 150 -5.44 -16.77 -8.49
C PHE A 150 -5.61 -15.42 -7.78
N SER A 151 -6.87 -15.02 -7.59
CA SER A 151 -7.26 -13.80 -6.88
C SER A 151 -8.61 -14.03 -6.20
N GLY A 152 -8.66 -13.87 -4.87
CA GLY A 152 -9.88 -14.10 -4.08
C GLY A 152 -10.36 -15.56 -4.10
N GLY A 153 -9.45 -16.52 -4.29
CA GLY A 153 -9.71 -17.96 -4.34
C GLY A 153 -10.05 -18.51 -5.73
N TYR A 154 -10.06 -17.69 -6.78
CA TYR A 154 -10.46 -18.07 -8.14
C TYR A 154 -9.43 -17.66 -9.18
N ALA A 155 -9.36 -18.41 -10.27
CA ALA A 155 -8.56 -18.08 -11.44
C ALA A 155 -9.44 -18.07 -12.70
N MET A 156 -9.18 -17.08 -13.58
CA MET A 156 -9.76 -17.09 -14.92
C MET A 156 -8.94 -18.02 -15.81
N VAL A 157 -9.64 -18.86 -16.57
CA VAL A 157 -9.05 -19.83 -17.49
C VAL A 157 -9.71 -19.75 -18.86
N SER A 158 -8.93 -20.01 -19.92
CA SER A 158 -9.44 -19.98 -21.29
C SER A 158 -9.41 -21.37 -21.92
N VAL A 159 -10.54 -21.75 -22.51
CA VAL A 159 -10.72 -22.96 -23.33
C VAL A 159 -11.45 -22.52 -24.62
N ASP A 160 -10.97 -22.94 -25.78
CA ASP A 160 -11.52 -22.59 -27.07
C ASP A 160 -11.79 -21.07 -27.23
N LYS A 161 -10.83 -20.24 -26.74
CA LYS A 161 -10.88 -18.76 -26.76
C LYS A 161 -12.02 -18.17 -25.96
N LYS A 162 -12.68 -18.94 -25.11
CA LYS A 162 -13.70 -18.47 -24.15
C LYS A 162 -13.14 -18.53 -22.74
N TRP A 163 -13.56 -17.59 -21.91
CA TRP A 163 -13.16 -17.49 -20.53
C TRP A 163 -14.15 -18.13 -19.59
N GLY A 164 -13.65 -18.78 -18.57
CA GLY A 164 -14.39 -19.33 -17.43
C GLY A 164 -13.60 -19.15 -16.14
N TYR A 165 -14.06 -19.75 -15.09
CA TYR A 165 -13.46 -19.64 -13.75
C TYR A 165 -13.32 -21.01 -13.11
N ILE A 166 -12.23 -21.19 -12.37
CA ILE A 166 -11.95 -22.36 -11.55
C ILE A 166 -11.62 -21.94 -10.12
N ASP A 167 -11.90 -22.84 -9.17
CA ASP A 167 -11.41 -22.74 -7.80
C ASP A 167 -9.97 -23.25 -7.66
N ARG A 168 -9.43 -23.23 -6.42
CA ARG A 168 -8.03 -23.61 -6.15
C ARG A 168 -7.79 -25.12 -6.28
N GLU A 169 -8.81 -25.94 -6.26
CA GLU A 169 -8.80 -27.39 -6.48
C GLU A 169 -8.92 -27.75 -7.98
N GLY A 170 -9.19 -26.73 -8.83
CA GLY A 170 -9.37 -26.87 -10.28
C GLY A 170 -10.77 -27.29 -10.68
N ASN A 171 -11.75 -27.18 -9.76
CA ASN A 171 -13.16 -27.41 -10.10
C ASN A 171 -13.68 -26.21 -10.89
N GLU A 172 -14.50 -26.48 -11.88
CA GLU A 172 -15.14 -25.46 -12.69
C GLU A 172 -16.21 -24.73 -11.85
N VAL A 173 -16.03 -23.42 -11.68
CA VAL A 173 -16.98 -22.51 -11.05
C VAL A 173 -17.94 -21.93 -12.08
N ALA A 174 -17.40 -21.51 -13.20
CA ALA A 174 -18.19 -21.10 -14.36
C ALA A 174 -17.52 -21.64 -15.63
N ALA A 175 -18.31 -22.31 -16.46
CA ALA A 175 -17.84 -22.88 -17.73
C ALA A 175 -17.20 -21.80 -18.63
N ALA A 176 -16.20 -22.20 -19.41
CA ALA A 176 -15.58 -21.33 -20.39
C ALA A 176 -16.57 -21.00 -21.52
N GLN A 177 -17.25 -19.88 -21.41
CA GLN A 177 -18.28 -19.45 -22.35
C GLN A 177 -18.26 -17.93 -22.62
N TYR A 178 -17.48 -17.17 -21.88
CA TYR A 178 -17.45 -15.71 -21.97
C TYR A 178 -16.38 -15.24 -22.96
N ASP A 179 -16.68 -14.17 -23.70
CA ASP A 179 -15.72 -13.50 -24.61
C ASP A 179 -14.67 -12.69 -23.84
N GLY A 180 -15.02 -12.24 -22.64
CA GLY A 180 -14.16 -11.52 -21.72
C GLY A 180 -14.68 -11.63 -20.28
N SER A 181 -13.76 -11.50 -19.35
CA SER A 181 -14.06 -11.61 -17.93
C SER A 181 -13.06 -10.84 -17.09
N TYR A 182 -13.44 -10.51 -15.85
CA TYR A 182 -12.61 -9.84 -14.86
C TYR A 182 -12.61 -10.64 -13.55
N ASN A 183 -11.61 -10.41 -12.70
CA ASN A 183 -11.53 -11.06 -11.39
C ASN A 183 -12.77 -10.76 -10.54
N PHE A 184 -13.10 -11.70 -9.66
CA PHE A 184 -14.09 -11.45 -8.62
C PHE A 184 -13.67 -10.29 -7.73
N THR A 185 -14.58 -9.36 -7.49
CA THR A 185 -14.37 -8.27 -6.54
C THR A 185 -14.51 -8.77 -5.10
N PRO A 186 -14.09 -8.00 -4.09
CA PRO A 186 -14.35 -8.34 -2.68
C PRO A 186 -15.84 -8.60 -2.38
N GLU A 187 -16.72 -7.96 -3.15
CA GLU A 187 -18.17 -8.16 -3.06
C GLU A 187 -18.63 -9.54 -3.55
N GLY A 188 -17.77 -10.30 -4.20
CA GLY A 188 -18.04 -11.64 -4.69
C GLY A 188 -18.72 -11.69 -6.07
N LEU A 189 -18.62 -10.62 -6.85
CA LEU A 189 -19.16 -10.55 -8.21
C LEU A 189 -18.05 -10.36 -9.24
N ALA A 190 -18.14 -11.05 -10.36
CA ALA A 190 -17.26 -10.90 -11.51
C ALA A 190 -18.02 -10.31 -12.70
N LEU A 191 -17.44 -9.30 -13.32
CA LEU A 191 -17.94 -8.73 -14.58
C LEU A 191 -17.55 -9.67 -15.72
N VAL A 192 -18.54 -10.09 -16.51
CA VAL A 192 -18.37 -10.97 -17.66
C VAL A 192 -19.00 -10.40 -18.93
N HIS A 193 -18.46 -10.78 -20.07
CA HIS A 193 -18.90 -10.34 -21.38
C HIS A 193 -19.17 -11.55 -22.28
N LYS A 194 -20.31 -11.59 -22.92
CA LYS A 194 -20.70 -12.64 -23.87
C LYS A 194 -21.63 -12.07 -24.96
N ASP A 195 -21.38 -12.43 -26.19
CA ASP A 195 -22.19 -12.05 -27.36
C ASP A 195 -22.46 -10.52 -27.43
N GLY A 196 -21.42 -9.71 -27.13
CA GLY A 196 -21.50 -8.25 -27.15
C GLY A 196 -22.21 -7.62 -25.94
N LYS A 197 -22.59 -8.42 -24.94
CA LYS A 197 -23.29 -7.95 -23.75
C LYS A 197 -22.50 -8.23 -22.48
N TRP A 198 -22.64 -7.31 -21.52
CA TRP A 198 -22.01 -7.37 -20.21
C TRP A 198 -23.03 -7.67 -19.13
N GLY A 199 -22.63 -8.41 -18.12
CA GLY A 199 -23.40 -8.74 -16.93
C GLY A 199 -22.47 -9.22 -15.82
N TYR A 200 -23.05 -9.79 -14.76
CA TYR A 200 -22.26 -10.21 -13.60
C TYR A 200 -22.67 -11.59 -13.11
N ILE A 201 -21.67 -12.36 -12.70
CA ILE A 201 -21.84 -13.67 -12.06
C ILE A 201 -21.35 -13.65 -10.63
N ASP A 202 -21.90 -14.52 -9.78
CA ASP A 202 -21.43 -14.77 -8.43
C ASP A 202 -20.30 -15.83 -8.39
N ARG A 203 -19.84 -16.13 -7.18
CA ARG A 203 -18.78 -17.11 -6.94
C ARG A 203 -19.18 -18.56 -7.19
N GLU A 204 -20.45 -18.84 -7.38
CA GLU A 204 -21.02 -20.12 -7.82
C GLU A 204 -21.18 -20.19 -9.36
N GLY A 205 -20.74 -19.15 -10.08
CA GLY A 205 -20.85 -19.05 -11.54
C GLY A 205 -22.26 -18.73 -12.04
N LYS A 206 -23.17 -18.38 -11.13
CA LYS A 206 -24.55 -18.04 -11.47
C LYS A 206 -24.64 -16.60 -11.94
N GLU A 207 -25.34 -16.36 -13.03
CA GLU A 207 -25.71 -15.02 -13.48
C GLU A 207 -26.63 -14.35 -12.45
N VAL A 208 -26.10 -13.32 -11.79
CA VAL A 208 -26.83 -12.49 -10.80
C VAL A 208 -27.43 -11.27 -11.47
N ILE A 209 -26.69 -10.71 -12.43
CA ILE A 209 -27.14 -9.56 -13.22
C ILE A 209 -27.02 -9.95 -14.69
N ALA A 210 -28.15 -9.89 -15.39
CA ALA A 210 -28.29 -10.35 -16.76
C ALA A 210 -27.27 -9.72 -17.72
N LEU A 211 -26.81 -10.51 -18.71
CA LEU A 211 -25.95 -10.03 -19.78
C LEU A 211 -26.76 -9.20 -20.77
N GLU A 212 -27.11 -7.99 -20.39
CA GLU A 212 -27.93 -7.08 -21.22
C GLU A 212 -27.27 -5.73 -21.50
N TYR A 213 -26.21 -5.39 -20.77
CA TYR A 213 -25.57 -4.07 -20.84
C TYR A 213 -24.57 -4.00 -22.00
N GLU A 214 -24.39 -2.80 -22.57
CA GLU A 214 -23.38 -2.51 -23.62
C GLU A 214 -21.97 -2.47 -23.03
N ARG A 215 -21.84 -2.04 -21.77
CA ARG A 215 -20.59 -1.99 -20.98
C ARG A 215 -20.90 -2.08 -19.49
N GLY A 216 -19.90 -2.45 -18.71
CA GLY A 216 -19.95 -2.45 -17.25
C GLY A 216 -18.58 -2.13 -16.66
N LEU A 217 -18.56 -1.68 -15.41
CA LEU A 217 -17.39 -1.60 -14.56
C LEU A 217 -17.50 -2.65 -13.45
N SER A 218 -16.37 -3.12 -12.94
CA SER A 218 -16.36 -3.99 -11.76
C SER A 218 -17.05 -3.31 -10.56
N PHE A 219 -17.68 -4.11 -9.70
CA PHE A 219 -18.27 -3.60 -8.47
C PHE A 219 -17.24 -2.90 -7.62
N SER A 220 -17.65 -1.79 -7.04
CA SER A 220 -16.87 -1.03 -6.07
C SER A 220 -17.83 -0.47 -5.03
N GLU A 221 -17.55 -0.72 -3.76
CA GLU A 221 -18.38 -0.26 -2.63
C GLU A 221 -19.86 -0.69 -2.73
N GLY A 222 -20.13 -1.86 -3.35
CA GLY A 222 -21.43 -2.46 -3.47
C GLY A 222 -22.28 -2.01 -4.67
N LEU A 223 -21.73 -1.19 -5.55
CA LEU A 223 -22.38 -0.63 -6.74
C LEU A 223 -21.52 -0.81 -7.99
N ALA A 224 -22.14 -0.87 -9.15
CA ALA A 224 -21.47 -0.90 -10.45
C ALA A 224 -22.12 0.06 -11.43
N ALA A 225 -21.28 0.79 -12.16
CA ALA A 225 -21.73 1.57 -13.30
C ALA A 225 -21.89 0.65 -14.51
N VAL A 226 -23.04 0.73 -15.20
CA VAL A 226 -23.36 -0.05 -16.39
C VAL A 226 -23.96 0.85 -17.47
N LYS A 227 -23.77 0.48 -18.73
CA LYS A 227 -24.24 1.24 -19.89
C LYS A 227 -25.35 0.51 -20.60
N LYS A 228 -26.47 1.20 -20.84
CA LYS A 228 -27.64 0.72 -21.56
C LYS A 228 -28.19 1.83 -22.44
N ASP A 229 -28.57 1.52 -23.67
CA ASP A 229 -29.11 2.47 -24.64
C ASP A 229 -28.23 3.74 -24.82
N GLY A 230 -26.90 3.52 -24.84
CA GLY A 230 -25.92 4.58 -25.03
C GLY A 230 -25.61 5.42 -23.77
N LEU A 231 -26.33 5.26 -22.67
CA LEU A 231 -26.19 6.03 -21.43
C LEU A 231 -25.77 5.13 -20.25
N TRP A 232 -25.07 5.73 -19.33
CA TRP A 232 -24.65 5.10 -18.08
C TRP A 232 -25.67 5.29 -16.98
N GLY A 233 -25.88 4.24 -16.21
CA GLY A 233 -26.60 4.23 -14.95
C GLY A 233 -25.78 3.46 -13.90
N VAL A 234 -26.38 3.22 -12.75
CA VAL A 234 -25.75 2.48 -11.66
C VAL A 234 -26.70 1.39 -11.19
N VAL A 235 -26.18 0.19 -10.93
CA VAL A 235 -26.93 -0.92 -10.37
C VAL A 235 -26.34 -1.40 -9.05
N ASP A 236 -27.21 -1.92 -8.18
CA ASP A 236 -26.83 -2.62 -6.96
C ASP A 236 -26.43 -4.08 -7.25
N ARG A 237 -26.02 -4.82 -6.21
CA ARG A 237 -25.59 -6.22 -6.31
C ARG A 237 -26.68 -7.20 -6.79
N ASN A 238 -27.94 -6.78 -6.79
CA ASN A 238 -29.07 -7.57 -7.28
C ASN A 238 -29.53 -7.14 -8.69
N GLY A 239 -28.79 -6.23 -9.35
CA GLY A 239 -29.16 -5.67 -10.64
C GLY A 239 -30.26 -4.61 -10.59
N ARG A 240 -30.64 -4.15 -9.40
CA ARG A 240 -31.64 -3.07 -9.26
C ARG A 240 -30.99 -1.73 -9.57
N GLU A 241 -31.72 -0.91 -10.31
CA GLU A 241 -31.28 0.46 -10.62
C GLU A 241 -31.11 1.27 -9.32
N ALA A 242 -29.87 1.71 -9.07
CA ALA A 242 -29.52 2.62 -7.99
C ALA A 242 -29.43 4.07 -8.49
N ALA A 243 -29.05 4.27 -9.76
CA ALA A 243 -29.11 5.58 -10.44
C ALA A 243 -29.58 5.39 -11.89
N PRO A 244 -30.42 6.33 -12.41
CA PRO A 244 -31.03 6.19 -13.74
C PRO A 244 -29.99 6.25 -14.87
N PHE A 245 -30.36 5.66 -16.02
CA PHE A 245 -29.56 5.69 -17.24
C PHE A 245 -29.70 7.01 -17.98
N VAL A 246 -29.06 8.04 -17.47
CA VAL A 246 -29.13 9.42 -18.02
C VAL A 246 -27.76 10.09 -18.12
N TYR A 247 -26.68 9.38 -17.78
CA TYR A 247 -25.33 9.94 -17.72
C TYR A 247 -24.53 9.56 -18.95
N GLU A 248 -23.68 10.48 -19.45
CA GLU A 248 -22.73 10.20 -20.54
C GLU A 248 -21.59 9.31 -20.05
N THR A 249 -21.21 9.43 -18.76
CA THR A 249 -20.17 8.65 -18.10
C THR A 249 -20.49 8.53 -16.60
N VAL A 250 -20.22 7.35 -16.03
CA VAL A 250 -20.17 7.14 -14.58
C VAL A 250 -18.91 6.33 -14.29
N GLY A 251 -18.11 6.77 -13.33
CA GLY A 251 -16.90 6.09 -12.85
C GLY A 251 -17.19 5.13 -11.70
N ALA A 252 -16.16 4.40 -11.26
CA ALA A 252 -16.25 3.57 -10.06
C ALA A 252 -16.44 4.45 -8.81
N PHE A 253 -17.13 3.89 -7.80
CA PHE A 253 -17.28 4.51 -6.50
C PHE A 253 -15.94 4.53 -5.74
N SER A 254 -15.69 5.66 -5.11
CA SER A 254 -14.55 5.86 -4.22
C SER A 254 -15.00 6.79 -3.09
N GLU A 255 -14.79 6.38 -1.85
CA GLU A 255 -15.19 7.13 -0.66
C GLU A 255 -16.70 7.51 -0.66
N GLY A 256 -17.54 6.60 -1.15
CA GLY A 256 -19.00 6.77 -1.20
C GLY A 256 -19.54 7.58 -2.36
N LEU A 257 -18.69 8.06 -3.27
CA LEU A 257 -19.08 8.90 -4.40
C LEU A 257 -18.50 8.37 -5.72
N ALA A 258 -19.28 8.47 -6.80
CA ALA A 258 -18.83 8.20 -8.16
C ALA A 258 -18.88 9.48 -9.00
N ARG A 259 -17.78 9.81 -9.69
CA ARG A 259 -17.83 10.90 -10.66
C ARG A 259 -18.77 10.54 -11.82
N MET A 260 -19.54 11.47 -12.28
CA MET A 260 -20.43 11.31 -13.45
C MET A 260 -20.35 12.52 -14.36
N SER A 261 -20.73 12.34 -15.64
CA SER A 261 -20.93 13.45 -16.55
C SER A 261 -22.32 13.43 -17.17
N ARG A 262 -22.89 14.65 -17.33
CA ARG A 262 -24.14 14.93 -18.02
C ARG A 262 -24.03 16.29 -18.70
N ASP A 263 -24.52 16.40 -19.92
CA ASP A 263 -24.47 17.60 -20.74
C ASP A 263 -23.03 18.19 -20.84
N GLY A 264 -22.03 17.31 -20.97
CA GLY A 264 -20.61 17.68 -21.05
C GLY A 264 -20.03 18.25 -19.75
N LYS A 265 -20.75 18.16 -18.63
CA LYS A 265 -20.29 18.63 -17.31
C LYS A 265 -20.18 17.49 -16.32
N TRP A 266 -19.20 17.61 -15.42
CA TRP A 266 -18.90 16.63 -14.39
C TRP A 266 -19.50 17.03 -13.04
N GLY A 267 -19.94 16.01 -12.32
CA GLY A 267 -20.45 16.06 -10.95
C GLY A 267 -20.22 14.72 -10.25
N TYR A 268 -20.96 14.47 -9.18
CA TYR A 268 -20.79 13.24 -8.40
C TYR A 268 -22.15 12.68 -7.95
N LEU A 269 -22.27 11.34 -8.04
CA LEU A 269 -23.38 10.56 -7.49
C LEU A 269 -23.00 9.99 -6.11
N ASP A 270 -23.95 9.99 -5.19
CA ASP A 270 -23.84 9.21 -3.96
C ASP A 270 -24.32 7.76 -4.17
N LYS A 271 -24.18 6.92 -3.15
CA LYS A 271 -24.59 5.51 -3.19
C LYS A 271 -26.09 5.28 -3.34
N ASN A 272 -26.93 6.30 -3.16
CA ASN A 272 -28.36 6.24 -3.37
C ASN A 272 -28.77 6.69 -4.78
N GLY A 273 -27.78 6.93 -5.66
CA GLY A 273 -28.01 7.42 -7.02
C GLY A 273 -28.38 8.90 -7.13
N LYS A 274 -28.29 9.63 -6.02
CA LYS A 274 -28.54 11.08 -6.00
C LYS A 274 -27.28 11.84 -6.41
N GLU A 275 -27.44 12.91 -7.17
CA GLU A 275 -26.37 13.86 -7.42
C GLU A 275 -25.99 14.58 -6.11
N ALA A 276 -24.96 14.08 -5.42
CA ALA A 276 -24.40 14.75 -4.25
C ALA A 276 -23.74 16.08 -4.64
N VAL A 277 -23.17 16.11 -5.86
CA VAL A 277 -22.63 17.32 -6.47
C VAL A 277 -23.15 17.41 -7.89
N ALA A 278 -23.93 18.45 -8.19
CA ALA A 278 -24.52 18.65 -9.51
C ALA A 278 -23.45 18.76 -10.61
N ALA A 279 -23.77 18.24 -11.79
CA ALA A 279 -22.92 18.33 -12.98
C ALA A 279 -22.72 19.78 -13.42
N ARG A 280 -21.57 20.38 -13.12
CA ARG A 280 -21.23 21.76 -13.46
C ARG A 280 -19.77 21.99 -13.82
N TYR A 281 -18.89 21.06 -13.47
CA TYR A 281 -17.45 21.19 -13.67
C TYR A 281 -17.03 20.78 -15.09
N GLU A 282 -15.95 21.37 -15.60
CA GLU A 282 -15.36 21.02 -16.89
C GLU A 282 -14.64 19.66 -16.85
N ALA A 283 -14.11 19.30 -15.68
CA ALA A 283 -13.49 18.00 -15.41
C ALA A 283 -13.56 17.70 -13.92
N ALA A 284 -13.48 16.41 -13.56
CA ALA A 284 -13.50 15.95 -12.18
C ALA A 284 -12.64 14.70 -12.00
N GLY A 285 -11.86 14.65 -10.92
CA GLY A 285 -11.15 13.48 -10.44
C GLY A 285 -12.00 12.64 -9.48
N SER A 286 -11.53 11.46 -9.11
CA SER A 286 -12.14 10.66 -8.05
C SER A 286 -11.83 11.27 -6.68
N PHE A 287 -12.70 11.00 -5.70
CA PHE A 287 -12.44 11.36 -4.31
C PHE A 287 -11.23 10.59 -3.77
N SER A 288 -10.39 11.29 -3.06
CA SER A 288 -9.26 10.74 -2.32
C SER A 288 -9.06 11.57 -1.06
N GLN A 289 -9.04 10.92 0.08
CA GLN A 289 -8.87 11.53 1.40
C GLN A 289 -9.89 12.65 1.70
N GLY A 290 -11.14 12.48 1.22
CA GLY A 290 -12.26 13.38 1.45
C GLY A 290 -12.39 14.53 0.48
N LEU A 291 -11.49 14.68 -0.48
CA LEU A 291 -11.51 15.76 -1.48
C LEU A 291 -11.36 15.20 -2.90
N ALA A 292 -11.94 15.90 -3.87
CA ALA A 292 -11.79 15.59 -5.29
C ALA A 292 -11.37 16.84 -6.08
N ALA A 293 -10.40 16.66 -6.97
CA ALA A 293 -10.00 17.73 -7.89
C ALA A 293 -11.10 18.01 -8.91
N VAL A 294 -11.47 19.27 -9.09
CA VAL A 294 -12.46 19.72 -10.09
C VAL A 294 -11.92 20.90 -10.87
N LYS A 295 -12.33 20.98 -12.15
CA LYS A 295 -11.96 22.08 -13.03
C LYS A 295 -13.15 23.01 -13.27
N GLU A 296 -12.95 24.29 -13.00
CA GLU A 296 -13.93 25.36 -13.18
C GLU A 296 -13.24 26.58 -13.78
N ASN A 297 -13.80 27.18 -14.83
CA ASN A 297 -13.24 28.33 -15.55
C ASN A 297 -11.77 28.10 -15.98
N GLY A 298 -11.47 26.89 -16.50
CA GLY A 298 -10.13 26.51 -16.96
C GLY A 298 -9.11 26.26 -15.85
N ARG A 299 -9.50 26.34 -14.57
CA ARG A 299 -8.63 26.18 -13.41
C ARG A 299 -9.08 25.02 -12.52
N TRP A 300 -8.12 24.38 -11.88
CA TRP A 300 -8.35 23.29 -10.93
C TRP A 300 -8.41 23.81 -9.49
N GLY A 301 -9.35 23.27 -8.75
CA GLY A 301 -9.50 23.40 -7.31
C GLY A 301 -9.98 22.08 -6.71
N TYR A 302 -10.48 22.10 -5.49
CA TYR A 302 -10.97 20.86 -4.86
C TYR A 302 -12.32 21.10 -4.19
N VAL A 303 -13.17 20.08 -4.30
CA VAL A 303 -14.46 20.03 -3.60
C VAL A 303 -14.44 18.99 -2.50
N ASP A 304 -15.19 19.25 -1.44
CA ASP A 304 -15.53 18.27 -0.42
C ASP A 304 -16.73 17.41 -0.87
N ARG A 305 -17.09 16.39 -0.08
CA ARG A 305 -18.21 15.47 -0.40
C ARG A 305 -19.57 16.16 -0.51
N SER A 306 -19.73 17.36 0.02
CA SER A 306 -20.96 18.18 -0.11
C SER A 306 -20.98 19.04 -1.39
N GLY A 307 -19.91 19.02 -2.18
CA GLY A 307 -19.73 19.84 -3.36
C GLY A 307 -19.31 21.29 -3.08
N ARG A 308 -18.96 21.59 -1.82
CA ARG A 308 -18.40 22.90 -1.47
C ARG A 308 -16.93 22.95 -1.91
N LEU A 309 -16.51 24.04 -2.53
CA LEU A 309 -15.10 24.30 -2.85
C LEU A 309 -14.30 24.46 -1.55
N ALA A 310 -13.58 23.39 -1.18
CA ALA A 310 -12.64 23.41 -0.06
C ALA A 310 -11.36 24.16 -0.44
N VAL A 311 -10.93 24.04 -1.71
CA VAL A 311 -9.80 24.79 -2.26
C VAL A 311 -10.27 25.49 -3.54
N PRO A 312 -10.19 26.84 -3.62
CA PRO A 312 -10.61 27.59 -4.80
C PRO A 312 -9.90 27.16 -6.09
N ALA A 313 -10.63 27.21 -7.21
CA ALA A 313 -10.08 26.87 -8.54
C ALA A 313 -9.10 27.95 -9.02
N LYS A 314 -7.81 27.69 -8.85
CA LYS A 314 -6.73 28.62 -9.22
C LYS A 314 -5.54 27.96 -9.91
N TYR A 315 -5.44 26.64 -9.84
CA TYR A 315 -4.28 25.89 -10.34
C TYR A 315 -4.43 25.51 -11.82
N THR A 316 -3.30 25.37 -12.53
CA THR A 316 -3.29 24.89 -13.92
C THR A 316 -3.38 23.36 -14.00
N SER A 317 -2.98 22.65 -12.93
CA SER A 317 -3.13 21.21 -12.74
C SER A 317 -3.30 20.89 -11.27
N ALA A 318 -3.99 19.79 -10.95
CA ALA A 318 -4.20 19.31 -9.59
C ALA A 318 -4.24 17.78 -9.56
N GLY A 319 -3.42 17.18 -8.72
CA GLY A 319 -3.39 15.75 -8.44
C GLY A 319 -4.37 15.35 -7.33
N SER A 320 -4.56 14.05 -7.14
CA SER A 320 -5.31 13.53 -5.98
C SER A 320 -4.52 13.73 -4.68
N PHE A 321 -5.23 13.87 -3.57
CA PHE A 321 -4.58 13.87 -2.26
C PHE A 321 -3.99 12.49 -1.96
N SER A 322 -2.74 12.49 -1.52
CA SER A 322 -2.05 11.32 -0.99
C SER A 322 -1.29 11.74 0.26
N GLU A 323 -1.43 10.98 1.34
CA GLU A 323 -0.78 11.24 2.63
C GLU A 323 -0.98 12.67 3.16
N GLY A 324 -2.17 13.24 2.91
CA GLY A 324 -2.57 14.57 3.37
C GLY A 324 -2.16 15.73 2.47
N LEU A 325 -1.41 15.49 1.41
CA LEU A 325 -0.92 16.50 0.47
C LEU A 325 -1.34 16.20 -0.97
N ALA A 326 -1.50 17.25 -1.77
CA ALA A 326 -1.76 17.12 -3.21
C ALA A 326 -0.76 17.95 -4.00
N ALA A 327 -0.20 17.37 -5.05
CA ALA A 327 0.60 18.11 -6.02
C ALA A 327 -0.30 19.03 -6.84
N VAL A 328 0.03 20.31 -6.89
CA VAL A 328 -0.69 21.32 -7.68
C VAL A 328 0.28 22.13 -8.52
N ARG A 329 -0.14 22.53 -9.72
CA ARG A 329 0.64 23.38 -10.60
C ARG A 329 0.11 24.82 -10.57
N ALA A 330 0.95 25.74 -10.12
CA ALA A 330 0.67 27.18 -10.14
C ALA A 330 1.59 27.84 -11.18
N GLY A 331 1.00 28.42 -12.22
CA GLY A 331 1.78 28.84 -13.39
C GLY A 331 2.38 27.59 -14.08
N GLU A 332 3.71 27.55 -14.17
CA GLU A 332 4.44 26.45 -14.82
C GLU A 332 5.08 25.47 -13.85
N LYS A 333 5.05 25.74 -12.54
CA LYS A 333 5.73 24.94 -11.53
C LYS A 333 4.76 24.20 -10.62
N TYR A 334 5.17 23.02 -10.19
CA TYR A 334 4.48 22.22 -9.20
C TYR A 334 4.96 22.56 -7.79
N GLY A 335 4.03 22.49 -6.85
CA GLY A 335 4.22 22.52 -5.42
C GLY A 335 3.18 21.64 -4.74
N TYR A 336 3.06 21.71 -3.43
CA TYR A 336 2.10 20.88 -2.70
C TYR A 336 1.28 21.72 -1.73
N ILE A 337 0.01 21.34 -1.63
CA ILE A 337 -0.95 21.94 -0.70
C ILE A 337 -1.49 20.90 0.26
N ASP A 338 -1.88 21.33 1.45
CA ASP A 338 -2.69 20.56 2.38
C ASP A 338 -4.19 20.61 2.02
N LYS A 339 -5.02 19.86 2.74
CA LYS A 339 -6.47 19.79 2.51
C LYS A 339 -7.21 21.14 2.71
N SER A 340 -6.59 22.10 3.40
CA SER A 340 -7.13 23.46 3.55
C SER A 340 -6.79 24.38 2.36
N GLY A 341 -5.94 23.91 1.44
CA GLY A 341 -5.41 24.70 0.33
C GLY A 341 -4.22 25.58 0.69
N LYS A 342 -3.65 25.39 1.90
CA LYS A 342 -2.41 26.05 2.33
C LYS A 342 -1.23 25.43 1.58
N GLU A 343 -0.38 26.27 1.01
CA GLU A 343 0.87 25.84 0.41
C GLU A 343 1.83 25.34 1.50
N VAL A 344 2.13 24.03 1.45
CA VAL A 344 3.13 23.39 2.31
C VAL A 344 4.49 23.41 1.60
N VAL A 345 4.49 23.14 0.31
CA VAL A 345 5.67 23.26 -0.55
C VAL A 345 5.37 24.25 -1.66
N ARG A 346 6.13 25.33 -1.72
CA ARG A 346 5.94 26.38 -2.75
C ARG A 346 6.20 25.82 -4.15
N PRO A 347 5.44 26.26 -5.16
CA PRO A 347 5.69 25.88 -6.55
C PRO A 347 7.11 26.22 -7.01
N ALA A 348 7.92 25.20 -7.27
CA ALA A 348 9.32 25.34 -7.65
C ALA A 348 9.80 24.24 -8.62
N TYR A 349 9.02 23.18 -8.83
CA TYR A 349 9.41 21.98 -9.55
C TYR A 349 8.77 21.91 -10.94
N GLU A 350 9.47 21.32 -11.92
CA GLU A 350 8.97 21.06 -13.28
C GLU A 350 7.95 19.92 -13.29
N ALA A 351 8.21 18.88 -12.48
CA ALA A 351 7.32 17.76 -12.25
C ALA A 351 7.27 17.37 -10.77
N ALA A 352 6.17 16.74 -10.34
CA ALA A 352 5.96 16.33 -8.98
C ALA A 352 5.00 15.13 -8.93
N HIS A 353 5.40 14.06 -8.24
CA HIS A 353 4.58 12.89 -8.00
C HIS A 353 3.78 13.03 -6.71
N ALA A 354 2.83 12.12 -6.49
CA ALA A 354 2.14 12.02 -5.21
C ALA A 354 3.11 11.57 -4.10
N PHE A 355 2.79 11.91 -2.85
CA PHE A 355 3.52 11.37 -1.70
C PHE A 355 3.26 9.88 -1.53
N HIS A 356 4.34 9.11 -1.35
CA HIS A 356 4.34 7.70 -1.01
C HIS A 356 5.40 7.43 0.05
N GLU A 357 4.99 6.78 1.15
CA GLU A 357 5.89 6.47 2.28
C GLU A 357 6.65 7.69 2.83
N GLY A 358 5.95 8.85 2.84
CA GLY A 358 6.48 10.10 3.37
C GLY A 358 7.34 10.92 2.43
N LEU A 359 7.61 10.43 1.22
CA LEU A 359 8.40 11.12 0.20
C LEU A 359 7.61 11.35 -1.09
N ALA A 360 7.98 12.42 -1.79
CA ALA A 360 7.53 12.67 -3.16
C ALA A 360 8.73 12.86 -4.08
N ALA A 361 8.69 12.21 -5.23
CA ALA A 361 9.63 12.47 -6.32
C ALA A 361 9.33 13.83 -6.95
N VAL A 362 10.33 14.66 -7.13
CA VAL A 362 10.22 15.98 -7.77
C VAL A 362 11.35 16.21 -8.75
N GLU A 363 11.05 16.94 -9.82
CA GLU A 363 12.02 17.32 -10.83
C GLU A 363 12.32 18.82 -10.79
N LYS A 364 13.59 19.18 -10.84
CA LYS A 364 14.05 20.55 -10.97
C LYS A 364 15.33 20.61 -11.80
N ASP A 365 15.38 21.54 -12.74
CA ASP A 365 16.51 21.74 -13.65
C ASP A 365 16.88 20.45 -14.41
N GLY A 366 15.84 19.66 -14.82
CA GLY A 366 15.97 18.38 -15.52
C GLY A 366 16.54 17.24 -14.67
N LYS A 367 16.56 17.39 -13.35
CA LYS A 367 17.01 16.37 -12.41
C LYS A 367 15.94 16.04 -11.37
N TRP A 368 15.78 14.76 -11.13
CA TRP A 368 14.89 14.20 -10.13
C TRP A 368 15.57 14.04 -8.78
N GLY A 369 14.80 14.13 -7.74
CA GLY A 369 15.19 13.82 -6.37
C GLY A 369 13.94 13.63 -5.51
N PHE A 370 14.09 13.59 -4.21
CA PHE A 370 12.98 13.36 -3.29
C PHE A 370 12.91 14.44 -2.23
N ILE A 371 11.67 14.80 -1.89
CA ILE A 371 11.38 15.73 -0.79
C ILE A 371 10.48 15.08 0.25
N GLY A 372 10.64 15.48 1.50
CA GLY A 372 9.73 15.18 2.60
C GLY A 372 8.46 16.03 2.54
N LYS A 373 7.47 15.69 3.37
CA LYS A 373 6.17 16.40 3.44
C LYS A 373 6.30 17.88 3.82
N ASP A 374 7.36 18.28 4.47
CA ASP A 374 7.69 19.68 4.82
C ASP A 374 8.45 20.43 3.71
N GLY A 375 8.73 19.77 2.59
CA GLY A 375 9.48 20.29 1.46
C GLY A 375 11.01 20.22 1.62
N THR A 376 11.52 19.63 2.70
CA THR A 376 12.95 19.39 2.85
C THR A 376 13.45 18.35 1.84
N VAL A 377 14.62 18.58 1.27
CA VAL A 377 15.25 17.62 0.35
C VAL A 377 15.71 16.41 1.13
N ALA A 378 15.09 15.26 0.88
CA ALA A 378 15.45 13.98 1.48
C ALA A 378 16.52 13.24 0.67
N ALA A 379 16.46 13.31 -0.66
CA ALA A 379 17.50 12.84 -1.56
C ALA A 379 17.75 13.91 -2.64
N ALA A 380 19.03 14.17 -2.91
CA ALA A 380 19.46 15.25 -3.79
C ALA A 380 18.80 15.17 -5.18
N LEU A 381 18.52 16.33 -5.79
CA LEU A 381 17.98 16.41 -7.15
C LEU A 381 19.16 16.24 -8.15
N GLU A 382 19.54 14.99 -8.38
CA GLU A 382 20.70 14.66 -9.23
C GLU A 382 20.47 13.50 -10.18
N TYR A 383 19.28 12.86 -10.10
CA TYR A 383 18.97 11.67 -10.87
C TYR A 383 18.35 12.02 -12.23
N ASP A 384 18.61 11.19 -13.24
CA ASP A 384 17.99 11.28 -14.57
C ASP A 384 16.63 10.57 -14.61
N LEU A 385 16.42 9.61 -13.69
CA LEU A 385 15.19 8.84 -13.54
C LEU A 385 15.03 8.42 -12.09
N VAL A 386 13.81 8.40 -11.61
CA VAL A 386 13.41 7.81 -10.32
C VAL A 386 12.09 7.08 -10.45
N THR A 387 11.88 6.05 -9.62
CA THR A 387 10.55 5.48 -9.35
C THR A 387 10.01 6.04 -8.04
N ASP A 388 8.71 5.89 -7.80
CA ASP A 388 8.16 6.21 -6.48
C ASP A 388 8.74 5.29 -5.40
N MET A 389 8.79 5.79 -4.16
CA MET A 389 9.18 4.97 -3.01
C MET A 389 8.18 3.84 -2.80
N ARG A 390 8.70 2.62 -2.67
CA ARG A 390 7.93 1.42 -2.28
C ARG A 390 8.80 0.52 -1.41
N GLY A 391 8.24 0.06 -0.29
CA GLY A 391 8.99 -0.80 0.62
C GLY A 391 10.29 -0.17 1.13
N SER A 392 10.31 1.18 1.32
CA SER A 392 11.46 1.96 1.80
C SER A 392 12.60 2.13 0.80
N ALA A 393 12.38 1.85 -0.48
CA ALA A 393 13.39 2.02 -1.51
C ALA A 393 12.77 2.52 -2.82
N ALA A 394 13.61 3.10 -3.68
CA ALA A 394 13.26 3.50 -5.04
C ALA A 394 14.40 3.15 -5.99
N ILE A 395 14.09 2.86 -7.23
CA ILE A 395 15.06 2.77 -8.31
C ILE A 395 15.42 4.19 -8.74
N VAL A 396 16.71 4.46 -8.87
CA VAL A 396 17.21 5.73 -9.38
C VAL A 396 18.24 5.46 -10.48
N ARG A 397 18.41 6.44 -11.39
CA ARG A 397 19.43 6.39 -12.43
C ARG A 397 20.16 7.72 -12.49
N ARG A 398 21.48 7.70 -12.59
CA ARG A 398 22.31 8.87 -12.79
C ARG A 398 23.44 8.57 -13.78
N ASN A 399 23.52 9.36 -14.84
CA ASN A 399 24.54 9.20 -15.91
C ASN A 399 24.54 7.77 -16.51
N GLY A 400 23.36 7.21 -16.72
CA GLY A 400 23.17 5.85 -17.25
C GLY A 400 23.38 4.72 -16.25
N GLN A 401 23.88 4.98 -15.04
CA GLN A 401 24.07 3.98 -14.00
C GLN A 401 22.83 3.90 -13.10
N TYR A 402 22.32 2.69 -12.89
CA TYR A 402 21.23 2.41 -11.97
C TYR A 402 21.70 2.26 -10.54
N GLY A 403 20.84 2.62 -9.61
CA GLY A 403 21.07 2.47 -8.18
C GLY A 403 19.76 2.26 -7.42
N ILE A 404 19.88 1.81 -6.20
CA ILE A 404 18.79 1.67 -5.23
C ILE A 404 18.94 2.79 -4.20
N LEU A 405 18.01 3.75 -4.22
CA LEU A 405 17.85 4.72 -3.16
C LEU A 405 17.09 4.05 -2.03
N ARG A 406 17.62 4.08 -0.82
CA ARG A 406 17.02 3.44 0.36
C ARG A 406 17.20 4.27 1.62
N VAL A 407 16.44 3.96 2.64
CA VAL A 407 16.75 4.47 3.98
C VAL A 407 18.13 3.95 4.37
N LYS A 408 19.01 4.85 4.78
CA LYS A 408 20.35 4.48 5.21
C LYS A 408 20.27 3.57 6.44
N THR A 409 20.59 2.29 6.24
CA THR A 409 20.69 1.33 7.33
C THR A 409 21.94 1.57 8.16
N GLY A 410 21.83 1.36 9.47
CA GLY A 410 22.94 1.65 10.40
C GLY A 410 22.99 3.09 10.91
N SER A 411 21.94 3.87 10.66
CA SER A 411 21.77 5.18 11.31
C SER A 411 21.53 5.09 12.82
N PHE A 412 21.14 3.93 13.32
CA PHE A 412 21.01 3.69 14.75
C PHE A 412 22.21 2.91 15.29
N THR A 413 23.02 3.60 16.08
CA THR A 413 24.24 3.01 16.68
C THR A 413 23.94 1.87 17.66
N ASP A 414 22.72 1.79 18.15
CA ASP A 414 22.21 0.79 19.09
C ASP A 414 21.39 -0.34 18.42
N VAL A 415 21.41 -0.45 17.08
CA VAL A 415 20.79 -1.53 16.30
C VAL A 415 21.90 -2.23 15.50
N PRO A 416 22.53 -3.28 16.05
CA PRO A 416 23.54 -4.06 15.32
C PRO A 416 22.91 -4.73 14.08
N ALA A 417 23.62 -4.71 12.95
CA ALA A 417 23.13 -5.27 11.67
C ALA A 417 22.73 -6.75 11.73
N GLY A 418 23.30 -7.52 12.66
CA GLY A 418 22.98 -8.94 12.87
C GLY A 418 21.96 -9.22 13.97
N SER A 419 21.33 -8.19 14.55
CA SER A 419 20.33 -8.41 15.61
C SER A 419 19.00 -8.92 15.03
N ASP A 420 18.26 -9.71 15.81
CA ASP A 420 16.97 -10.33 15.42
C ASP A 420 15.91 -9.29 15.02
N TYR A 421 16.07 -8.04 15.43
CA TYR A 421 15.15 -6.95 15.16
C TYR A 421 15.69 -5.94 14.12
N ALA A 422 16.91 -6.09 13.62
CA ALA A 422 17.51 -5.10 12.71
C ALA A 422 16.64 -4.89 11.46
N GLN A 423 16.22 -5.96 10.83
CA GLN A 423 15.40 -5.94 9.62
C GLN A 423 14.00 -5.36 9.90
N ALA A 424 13.42 -5.67 11.07
CA ALA A 424 12.13 -5.13 11.48
C ALA A 424 12.20 -3.64 11.80
N VAL A 425 13.31 -3.17 12.41
CA VAL A 425 13.56 -1.75 12.65
C VAL A 425 13.70 -1.00 11.34
N GLU A 426 14.50 -1.51 10.41
CA GLU A 426 14.64 -0.93 9.08
C GLU A 426 13.30 -0.80 8.36
N TRP A 427 12.51 -1.88 8.34
CA TRP A 427 11.18 -1.89 7.75
C TRP A 427 10.25 -0.88 8.42
N ALA A 428 10.18 -0.85 9.76
CA ALA A 428 9.30 0.05 10.48
C ALA A 428 9.66 1.54 10.30
N VAL A 429 10.96 1.84 10.24
CA VAL A 429 11.46 3.18 9.96
C VAL A 429 11.16 3.55 8.50
N GLY A 430 11.42 2.64 7.58
CA GLY A 430 11.12 2.80 6.17
C GLY A 430 9.64 3.08 5.90
N LYS A 431 8.74 2.36 6.58
CA LYS A 431 7.29 2.55 6.49
C LYS A 431 6.76 3.79 7.24
N GLY A 432 7.60 4.51 7.97
CA GLY A 432 7.15 5.64 8.78
C GLY A 432 6.42 5.27 10.07
N ILE A 433 6.43 4.00 10.41
CA ILE A 433 5.78 3.51 11.64
C ILE A 433 6.48 4.08 12.88
N THR A 434 7.81 4.22 12.80
CA THR A 434 8.63 4.78 13.88
C THR A 434 9.90 5.43 13.31
N GLU A 435 10.52 6.32 14.07
CA GLU A 435 11.69 7.11 13.62
C GLU A 435 12.90 6.98 14.56
N GLY A 436 12.84 6.14 15.57
CA GLY A 436 13.84 6.09 16.62
C GLY A 436 13.51 6.97 17.83
N THR A 437 14.41 7.01 18.81
CA THR A 437 14.32 7.85 20.00
C THR A 437 15.24 9.06 19.93
N SER A 438 16.20 9.04 19.00
CA SER A 438 17.03 10.15 18.59
C SER A 438 17.48 9.95 17.13
N PRO A 439 18.18 10.92 16.50
CA PRO A 439 18.72 10.76 15.16
C PRO A 439 19.66 9.56 14.97
N SER A 440 20.27 9.08 16.04
CA SER A 440 21.27 8.00 16.02
C SER A 440 20.91 6.80 16.88
N THR A 441 19.75 6.79 17.58
CA THR A 441 19.35 5.69 18.45
C THR A 441 17.90 5.28 18.22
N PHE A 442 17.66 3.99 18.15
CA PHE A 442 16.32 3.39 18.09
C PHE A 442 15.80 3.03 19.47
N SER A 443 16.69 2.72 20.39
CA SER A 443 16.42 2.19 21.72
C SER A 443 15.60 0.88 21.69
N PRO A 444 16.10 -0.19 21.04
CA PRO A 444 15.36 -1.42 20.82
C PRO A 444 14.93 -2.12 22.11
N ASP A 445 15.72 -1.99 23.16
CA ASP A 445 15.46 -2.61 24.48
C ASP A 445 14.59 -1.75 25.42
N ARG A 446 14.29 -0.51 25.00
CA ARG A 446 13.40 0.36 25.78
C ARG A 446 11.98 -0.20 25.77
N LYS A 447 11.38 -0.30 26.95
CA LYS A 447 10.00 -0.75 27.11
C LYS A 447 9.03 0.24 26.46
N CYS A 448 8.03 -0.27 25.75
CA CYS A 448 6.97 0.52 25.15
C CYS A 448 5.81 0.78 26.07
N THR A 449 5.21 1.96 25.92
CA THR A 449 3.95 2.33 26.54
C THR A 449 2.75 1.94 25.66
N THR A 450 1.54 2.01 26.26
CA THR A 450 0.28 1.83 25.51
C THR A 450 0.16 2.87 24.39
N ALA A 451 0.47 4.13 24.66
CA ALA A 451 0.42 5.18 23.64
C ALA A 451 1.35 4.89 22.46
N GLU A 452 2.56 4.40 22.71
CA GLU A 452 3.54 4.14 21.65
C GLU A 452 3.12 3.00 20.74
N ILE A 453 2.58 1.89 21.25
CA ILE A 453 2.11 0.81 20.38
C ILE A 453 0.91 1.26 19.54
N LEU A 454 -0.03 2.02 20.13
CA LEU A 454 -1.17 2.53 19.38
C LEU A 454 -0.73 3.48 18.25
N MET A 455 0.29 4.31 18.50
CA MET A 455 0.90 5.13 17.45
C MET A 455 1.52 4.27 16.34
N PHE A 456 2.24 3.21 16.69
CA PHE A 456 2.85 2.31 15.69
C PHE A 456 1.78 1.62 14.85
N LEU A 457 0.72 1.11 15.47
CA LEU A 457 -0.40 0.49 14.78
C LEU A 457 -1.15 1.48 13.87
N TRP A 458 -1.47 2.67 14.38
CA TRP A 458 -2.16 3.70 13.63
C TRP A 458 -1.37 4.15 12.40
N ARG A 459 -0.06 4.36 12.55
CA ARG A 459 0.84 4.66 11.43
C ARG A 459 0.97 3.51 10.45
N ALA A 460 1.06 2.28 10.94
CA ALA A 460 1.10 1.09 10.09
C ALA A 460 -0.16 0.94 9.23
N MET A 461 -1.30 1.43 9.72
CA MET A 461 -2.58 1.45 9.00
C MET A 461 -2.79 2.70 8.12
N GLY A 462 -1.76 3.53 7.94
CA GLY A 462 -1.80 4.72 7.07
C GLY A 462 -2.41 5.95 7.71
N GLU A 463 -2.38 6.07 9.03
CA GLU A 463 -2.84 7.24 9.80
C GLU A 463 -4.31 7.62 9.53
N PRO A 464 -5.27 6.67 9.58
CA PRO A 464 -6.67 6.99 9.28
C PRO A 464 -7.24 8.02 10.24
N GLU A 465 -7.95 9.03 9.69
CA GLU A 465 -8.62 10.04 10.51
C GLU A 465 -9.74 9.40 11.34
N PRO A 466 -9.77 9.61 12.67
CA PRO A 466 -10.86 9.14 13.51
C PRO A 466 -12.18 9.79 13.12
N ALA A 467 -13.28 9.05 13.17
CA ALA A 467 -14.62 9.52 12.79
C ALA A 467 -15.27 10.46 13.82
N GLY A 468 -14.63 10.71 14.96
CA GLY A 468 -15.10 11.65 15.97
C GLY A 468 -15.65 10.99 17.25
N SER A 469 -15.01 9.94 17.71
CA SER A 469 -15.36 9.30 18.98
C SER A 469 -15.10 10.19 20.20
N VAL A 470 -15.83 9.93 21.30
CA VAL A 470 -15.55 10.54 22.58
C VAL A 470 -14.18 10.08 23.08
N GLY A 471 -13.30 11.02 23.41
CA GLY A 471 -11.95 10.77 23.90
C GLY A 471 -11.90 9.96 25.21
N PHE A 472 -10.69 9.75 25.68
CA PHE A 472 -10.43 9.16 26.99
C PHE A 472 -10.22 10.26 28.02
N ALA A 473 -10.67 10.06 29.25
CA ALA A 473 -10.57 11.04 30.32
C ALA A 473 -9.11 11.39 30.72
N ASP A 474 -8.17 10.51 30.39
CA ASP A 474 -6.73 10.64 30.67
C ASP A 474 -5.86 10.90 29.44
N VAL A 475 -6.48 11.29 28.31
CA VAL A 475 -5.78 11.64 27.06
C VAL A 475 -6.14 13.07 26.68
N ALA A 476 -5.16 13.97 26.77
CA ALA A 476 -5.34 15.35 26.37
C ALA A 476 -5.43 15.48 24.83
N GLU A 477 -6.28 16.38 24.34
CA GLU A 477 -6.44 16.61 22.89
C GLU A 477 -5.14 17.03 22.20
N GLN A 478 -4.21 17.66 22.92
CA GLN A 478 -2.91 18.10 22.43
C GLN A 478 -1.86 16.99 22.48
N ALA A 479 -2.17 15.80 23.02
CA ALA A 479 -1.23 14.70 23.09
C ALA A 479 -0.88 14.22 21.67
N TYR A 480 0.40 13.97 21.41
CA TYR A 480 0.90 13.53 20.10
C TYR A 480 0.25 12.22 19.60
N TYR A 481 -0.27 11.42 20.52
CA TYR A 481 -0.97 10.16 20.26
C TYR A 481 -2.51 10.27 20.28
N TYR A 482 -3.08 11.48 20.39
CA TYR A 482 -4.53 11.68 20.56
C TYR A 482 -5.35 11.02 19.44
N LYS A 483 -4.99 11.27 18.18
CA LYS A 483 -5.68 10.66 17.04
C LYS A 483 -5.56 9.13 17.01
N ALA A 484 -4.37 8.61 17.32
CA ALA A 484 -4.16 7.16 17.40
C ALA A 484 -4.99 6.52 18.53
N ALA A 485 -5.15 7.21 19.67
CA ALA A 485 -6.00 6.74 20.75
C ALA A 485 -7.49 6.70 20.38
N LEU A 486 -8.00 7.75 19.72
CA LEU A 486 -9.38 7.78 19.20
C LEU A 486 -9.62 6.68 18.18
N TRP A 487 -8.76 6.55 17.20
CA TRP A 487 -8.82 5.49 16.20
C TRP A 487 -8.81 4.10 16.83
N ALA A 488 -7.92 3.86 17.79
CA ALA A 488 -7.86 2.57 18.49
C ALA A 488 -9.15 2.23 19.23
N LYS A 489 -9.83 3.24 19.79
CA LYS A 489 -11.16 3.08 20.42
C LYS A 489 -12.21 2.72 19.39
N GLU A 490 -12.23 3.39 18.25
CA GLU A 490 -13.14 3.10 17.12
C GLU A 490 -12.95 1.70 16.54
N GLN A 491 -11.69 1.23 16.47
CA GLN A 491 -11.37 -0.13 16.03
C GLN A 491 -11.61 -1.20 17.11
N GLY A 492 -12.09 -0.81 18.30
CA GLY A 492 -12.32 -1.73 19.42
C GLY A 492 -11.03 -2.34 19.99
N LEU A 493 -9.86 -1.74 19.70
CA LEU A 493 -8.58 -2.21 20.28
C LEU A 493 -8.56 -1.98 21.77
N THR A 494 -9.04 -0.82 22.20
CA THR A 494 -9.14 -0.37 23.59
C THR A 494 -10.60 -0.14 23.97
N ALA A 495 -10.90 -0.18 25.26
CA ALA A 495 -12.26 0.02 25.79
C ALA A 495 -12.21 0.84 27.08
N GLY A 496 -13.38 1.39 27.48
CA GLY A 496 -13.54 2.15 28.71
C GLY A 496 -13.31 3.66 28.54
N GLU A 497 -13.30 4.36 29.68
CA GLU A 497 -13.19 5.82 29.76
C GLU A 497 -11.73 6.30 29.92
N ARG A 498 -10.81 5.42 30.26
CA ARG A 498 -9.39 5.71 30.47
C ARG A 498 -8.53 4.77 29.63
N LEU A 499 -7.48 5.32 29.03
CA LEU A 499 -6.53 4.58 28.18
C LEU A 499 -5.33 4.06 28.97
N ASN A 500 -4.89 4.80 29.99
CA ASN A 500 -3.59 4.61 30.65
C ASN A 500 -2.41 4.69 29.65
N PRO A 501 -2.22 5.83 28.98
CA PRO A 501 -1.29 5.95 27.84
C PRO A 501 0.16 5.65 28.22
N ASP A 502 0.58 6.00 29.43
CA ASP A 502 1.95 5.79 29.94
C ASP A 502 2.14 4.39 30.57
N GLY A 503 1.05 3.63 30.67
CA GLY A 503 1.10 2.26 31.16
C GLY A 503 1.91 1.34 30.24
N PRO A 504 2.49 0.25 30.78
CA PRO A 504 3.30 -0.67 29.98
C PRO A 504 2.46 -1.42 28.95
N CYS A 505 2.92 -1.46 27.70
CA CYS A 505 2.35 -2.36 26.70
C CYS A 505 2.88 -3.78 26.94
N THR A 506 2.02 -4.69 27.37
CA THR A 506 2.40 -6.09 27.59
C THR A 506 2.40 -6.90 26.29
N ARG A 507 3.09 -8.05 26.28
CA ARG A 507 3.12 -8.95 25.13
C ARG A 507 1.73 -9.49 24.78
N GLY A 508 0.92 -9.78 25.81
CA GLY A 508 -0.48 -10.17 25.65
C GLY A 508 -1.31 -9.08 25.00
N SER A 509 -1.15 -7.83 25.44
CA SER A 509 -1.83 -6.66 24.83
C SER A 509 -1.40 -6.46 23.38
N ALA A 510 -0.10 -6.52 23.09
CA ALA A 510 0.44 -6.32 21.75
C ALA A 510 -0.15 -7.29 20.72
N VAL A 511 -0.11 -8.61 21.00
CA VAL A 511 -0.69 -9.61 20.08
C VAL A 511 -2.22 -9.53 20.03
N THR A 512 -2.88 -9.07 21.10
CA THR A 512 -4.33 -8.87 21.11
C THR A 512 -4.75 -7.72 20.20
N TYR A 513 -4.00 -6.64 20.15
CA TYR A 513 -4.27 -5.54 19.22
C TYR A 513 -4.13 -5.98 17.76
N LEU A 514 -3.06 -6.70 17.42
CA LEU A 514 -2.86 -7.26 16.07
C LEU A 514 -3.98 -8.24 15.69
N TRP A 515 -4.33 -9.16 16.58
CA TRP A 515 -5.42 -10.11 16.38
C TRP A 515 -6.77 -9.45 16.15
N LYS A 516 -7.08 -8.38 16.89
CA LYS A 516 -8.32 -7.59 16.70
C LYS A 516 -8.32 -6.87 15.34
N LEU A 517 -7.20 -6.28 14.92
CA LEU A 517 -7.07 -5.65 13.60
C LEU A 517 -7.23 -6.66 12.47
N ALA A 518 -6.82 -7.92 12.67
CA ALA A 518 -7.04 -9.01 11.74
C ALA A 518 -8.49 -9.56 11.76
N GLY A 519 -9.43 -8.92 12.48
CA GLY A 519 -10.83 -9.34 12.57
C GLY A 519 -11.10 -10.46 13.56
N SER A 520 -10.22 -10.67 14.54
CA SER A 520 -10.37 -11.65 15.62
C SER A 520 -10.58 -13.10 15.16
N PRO A 521 -9.78 -13.63 14.22
CA PRO A 521 -9.96 -14.97 13.68
C PRO A 521 -9.80 -16.04 14.76
N ARG A 522 -10.61 -17.11 14.69
CA ARG A 522 -10.44 -18.27 15.59
C ARG A 522 -9.13 -18.99 15.29
N ALA A 523 -8.39 -19.31 16.34
CA ALA A 523 -7.16 -20.10 16.25
C ALA A 523 -7.15 -21.20 17.31
N GLN A 524 -6.53 -22.34 16.96
CA GLN A 524 -6.31 -23.46 17.87
C GLN A 524 -4.82 -23.64 18.09
N GLY A 525 -4.43 -24.05 19.28
CA GLY A 525 -3.03 -24.27 19.65
C GLY A 525 -2.48 -23.16 20.53
N GLY A 526 -1.17 -23.13 20.68
CA GLY A 526 -0.48 -22.14 21.52
C GLY A 526 0.19 -22.74 22.74
N GLY A 527 -0.31 -23.83 23.30
CA GLY A 527 0.32 -24.76 24.27
C GLY A 527 1.25 -24.18 25.36
N PHE A 528 1.21 -22.87 25.60
CA PHE A 528 2.05 -22.22 26.61
C PHE A 528 1.44 -22.42 28.02
N THR A 529 2.28 -22.83 28.97
CA THR A 529 1.85 -23.12 30.34
C THR A 529 1.35 -21.89 31.09
N ASP A 530 1.79 -20.70 30.68
CA ASP A 530 1.43 -19.40 31.24
C ASP A 530 0.29 -18.69 30.48
N VAL A 531 -0.33 -19.37 29.51
CA VAL A 531 -1.52 -18.88 28.78
C VAL A 531 -2.61 -19.97 28.81
N PRO A 532 -3.35 -20.08 29.93
CA PRO A 532 -4.45 -21.03 30.03
C PRO A 532 -5.53 -20.76 28.96
N GLY A 533 -6.17 -21.83 28.45
CA GLY A 533 -7.15 -21.72 27.35
C GLY A 533 -8.33 -20.77 27.60
N GLY A 534 -8.65 -20.48 28.87
CA GLY A 534 -9.67 -19.49 29.28
C GLY A 534 -9.16 -18.07 29.49
N SER A 535 -7.86 -17.78 29.29
CA SER A 535 -7.31 -16.45 29.46
C SER A 535 -7.77 -15.49 28.36
N ALA A 536 -7.79 -14.18 28.67
CA ALA A 536 -8.16 -13.13 27.72
C ALA A 536 -7.23 -13.10 26.48
N TYR A 537 -6.02 -13.63 26.59
CA TYR A 537 -5.03 -13.65 25.51
C TYR A 537 -5.02 -14.95 24.70
N ALA A 538 -5.73 -16.01 25.12
CA ALA A 538 -5.57 -17.35 24.58
C ALA A 538 -5.73 -17.40 23.05
N GLN A 539 -6.78 -16.81 22.51
CA GLN A 539 -7.05 -16.78 21.07
C GLN A 539 -6.02 -15.93 20.30
N ALA A 540 -5.67 -14.77 20.84
CA ALA A 540 -4.71 -13.87 20.20
C ALA A 540 -3.30 -14.47 20.18
N VAL A 541 -2.89 -15.15 21.26
CA VAL A 541 -1.60 -15.85 21.33
C VAL A 541 -1.56 -17.04 20.37
N ALA A 542 -2.62 -17.88 20.35
CA ALA A 542 -2.73 -19.00 19.42
C ALA A 542 -2.64 -18.54 17.96
N TRP A 543 -3.35 -17.48 17.62
CA TRP A 543 -3.30 -16.87 16.30
C TRP A 543 -1.91 -16.33 15.96
N ALA A 544 -1.28 -15.55 16.85
CA ALA A 544 0.03 -14.98 16.60
C ALA A 544 1.13 -16.04 16.41
N VAL A 545 0.99 -17.18 17.09
CA VAL A 545 1.90 -18.33 16.90
C VAL A 545 1.65 -19.03 15.55
N SER A 546 0.38 -19.27 15.19
CA SER A 546 0.01 -19.89 13.91
C SER A 546 0.45 -19.07 12.70
N ARG A 547 0.58 -17.75 12.87
CA ARG A 547 1.06 -16.80 11.87
C ARG A 547 2.57 -16.53 11.95
N GLU A 548 3.28 -17.23 12.80
CA GLU A 548 4.73 -17.04 13.06
C GLU A 548 5.12 -15.61 13.51
N ILE A 549 4.15 -14.81 13.97
CA ILE A 549 4.40 -13.46 14.52
C ILE A 549 5.30 -13.58 15.75
N THR A 550 5.09 -14.61 16.56
CA THR A 550 5.88 -14.90 17.77
C THR A 550 6.05 -16.40 17.99
N LYS A 551 7.15 -16.78 18.66
CA LYS A 551 7.43 -18.15 19.10
C LYS A 551 7.36 -18.30 20.63
N GLY A 552 6.91 -17.26 21.35
CA GLY A 552 6.99 -17.21 22.80
C GLY A 552 8.32 -16.65 23.31
N THR A 553 8.55 -16.75 24.62
CA THR A 553 9.80 -16.36 25.29
C THR A 553 10.67 -17.58 25.60
N SER A 554 10.05 -18.76 25.62
CA SER A 554 10.72 -20.06 25.66
C SER A 554 9.85 -21.09 24.94
N GLY A 555 10.30 -22.35 24.88
CA GLY A 555 9.51 -23.45 24.28
C GLY A 555 8.14 -23.65 24.94
N ASN A 556 7.95 -23.27 26.20
CA ASN A 556 6.75 -23.53 26.98
C ASN A 556 6.08 -22.28 27.55
N THR A 557 6.66 -21.07 27.37
CA THR A 557 6.13 -19.83 27.93
C THR A 557 6.00 -18.74 26.88
N PHE A 558 4.93 -17.95 26.98
CA PHE A 558 4.67 -16.78 26.17
C PHE A 558 5.01 -15.49 26.91
N SER A 559 4.89 -15.47 28.23
CA SER A 559 5.06 -14.33 29.13
C SER A 559 4.10 -13.16 28.80
N PRO A 560 2.75 -13.37 28.85
CA PRO A 560 1.75 -12.39 28.40
C PRO A 560 1.83 -11.06 29.14
N GLU A 561 2.17 -11.07 30.43
CA GLU A 561 2.25 -9.87 31.28
C GLU A 561 3.61 -9.14 31.19
N SER A 562 4.58 -9.71 30.52
CA SER A 562 5.87 -9.04 30.31
C SER A 562 5.71 -7.87 29.37
N THR A 563 6.28 -6.71 29.73
CA THR A 563 6.28 -5.52 28.88
C THR A 563 7.10 -5.74 27.64
N CYS A 564 6.55 -5.44 26.47
CA CYS A 564 7.28 -5.43 25.21
C CYS A 564 8.32 -4.33 25.14
N THR A 565 9.45 -4.63 24.51
CA THR A 565 10.41 -3.61 24.10
C THR A 565 10.05 -3.07 22.69
N ARG A 566 10.61 -1.93 22.32
CA ARG A 566 10.42 -1.33 20.98
C ARG A 566 10.84 -2.29 19.87
N GLY A 567 11.98 -2.96 20.03
CA GLY A 567 12.46 -3.97 19.07
C GLY A 567 11.49 -5.14 18.91
N GLN A 568 10.89 -5.61 20.02
CA GLN A 568 9.88 -6.68 19.96
C GLN A 568 8.60 -6.25 19.25
N ILE A 569 8.10 -5.03 19.53
CA ILE A 569 6.88 -4.53 18.90
C ILE A 569 7.06 -4.37 17.38
N VAL A 570 8.14 -3.75 16.91
CA VAL A 570 8.37 -3.62 15.47
C VAL A 570 8.59 -4.99 14.81
N THR A 571 9.15 -5.97 15.53
CA THR A 571 9.29 -7.35 15.04
C THR A 571 7.94 -8.03 14.87
N PHE A 572 7.00 -7.84 15.81
CA PHE A 572 5.64 -8.38 15.69
C PHE A 572 4.90 -7.76 14.50
N LEU A 573 4.95 -6.42 14.36
CA LEU A 573 4.37 -5.70 13.23
C LEU A 573 4.97 -6.17 11.89
N TYR A 574 6.28 -6.26 11.82
CA TYR A 574 7.00 -6.72 10.62
C TYR A 574 6.55 -8.11 10.18
N ARG A 575 6.44 -9.06 11.12
CA ARG A 575 6.04 -10.45 10.80
C ARG A 575 4.57 -10.59 10.44
N ASP A 576 3.71 -9.72 10.96
CA ASP A 576 2.28 -9.73 10.64
C ASP A 576 1.95 -9.07 9.31
N MET A 577 2.66 -7.99 8.96
CA MET A 577 2.33 -7.12 7.83
C MET A 577 3.21 -7.36 6.58
N LYS A 578 4.21 -8.23 6.68
CA LYS A 578 5.05 -8.66 5.57
C LYS A 578 4.53 -10.00 5.00
#